data_00463608ba100a4fa42fbac33e66166a
#
_entry.id   00463608ba100a4fa42fbac33e66166a
#
_cell.length_a   1.000
_cell.length_b   1.000
_cell.length_c   1.000
_cell.angle_alpha   90.00
_cell.angle_beta   90.00
_cell.angle_gamma   90.00
#
_symmetry.space_group_name_H-M   'P 1'
#
loop_
_entity.id
_entity.type
_entity.pdbx_description
1 polymer ?
#
loop_
_entity_poly.entity_id
_entity_poly.type
_entity_poly.pdbx_seq_one_letter_code
_entity_poly.pdbx_strand_id
1 'polypeptide(L)'
;MTRWRDAKEFSSLLELADALDPQTAAEQYTGQRALDEASGEFLDPNTEALAQALFKREVPATWSDLIREVERIRARKSLPPLSFSWHRNVGIAIKQCPFELAQATPEAIREWIDQMQDSGLTGRTINSKCSLLSGLVSKCMKSGLLRDLSMNPFNGADYTAGEANHIYTAIESDYRDLSLLLPKLLDRQLIPVLIQVYCGTRISEVRNRRSEDFDLESGTMQVTVGTAKNKASVRTIPLPLKVVELLKKFPFEKGWGTASQINIRLKSIKPELTTHSFRHGITDLGRRNNVDPAHVEALLGHRLSVSQMSNVYGQGYDPEVLRKALSTVWRQIDSWLFC
;
A
#
# COMPACT_ATOMS: atom_id res chain seq x y z
N MET A 1 -38.61 -9.19 -46.96
CA MET A 1 -38.94 -8.37 -45.78
C MET A 1 -38.12 -8.85 -44.63
N THR A 2 -37.33 -7.97 -44.07
CA THR A 2 -36.45 -8.31 -42.93
C THR A 2 -37.27 -8.60 -41.70
N ARG A 3 -36.90 -9.63 -40.93
CA ARG A 3 -37.60 -10.12 -39.75
C ARG A 3 -37.91 -9.05 -38.68
N TRP A 4 -37.19 -7.98 -38.68
CA TRP A 4 -37.19 -6.94 -37.64
C TRP A 4 -38.00 -5.68 -38.03
N ARG A 5 -38.82 -5.76 -39.07
CA ARG A 5 -39.66 -4.61 -39.55
C ARG A 5 -40.98 -4.45 -38.80
N ASP A 6 -41.39 -5.47 -38.08
CA ASP A 6 -42.66 -5.45 -37.38
C ASP A 6 -42.49 -4.92 -35.96
N ALA A 7 -43.35 -3.99 -35.55
CA ALA A 7 -43.35 -3.44 -34.19
C ALA A 7 -43.49 -4.53 -33.09
N LYS A 8 -44.08 -5.67 -33.45
CA LYS A 8 -44.26 -6.82 -32.56
C LYS A 8 -42.93 -7.58 -32.32
N GLU A 9 -42.06 -7.69 -33.35
CA GLU A 9 -40.73 -8.29 -33.24
C GLU A 9 -39.78 -7.39 -32.45
N PHE A 10 -39.98 -6.06 -32.57
CA PHE A 10 -39.23 -5.09 -31.77
C PHE A 10 -39.56 -5.15 -30.27
N SER A 11 -40.85 -5.34 -29.94
CA SER A 11 -41.29 -5.58 -28.55
C SER A 11 -40.66 -6.86 -27.97
N SER A 12 -40.54 -7.92 -28.78
CA SER A 12 -39.89 -9.17 -28.37
C SER A 12 -38.39 -9.01 -28.13
N LEU A 13 -37.70 -8.13 -28.86
CA LEU A 13 -36.31 -7.78 -28.62
C LEU A 13 -36.09 -7.00 -27.33
N LEU A 14 -37.01 -6.07 -27.02
CA LEU A 14 -36.96 -5.35 -25.74
C LEU A 14 -37.17 -6.30 -24.57
N GLU A 15 -38.17 -7.21 -24.67
CA GLU A 15 -38.40 -8.23 -23.66
C GLU A 15 -37.20 -9.18 -23.51
N LEU A 16 -36.55 -9.53 -24.61
CA LEU A 16 -35.33 -10.35 -24.59
C LEU A 16 -34.16 -9.61 -23.93
N ALA A 17 -33.98 -8.34 -24.23
CA ALA A 17 -32.91 -7.50 -23.66
C ALA A 17 -33.13 -7.22 -22.16
N ASP A 18 -34.40 -7.21 -21.71
CA ASP A 18 -34.72 -7.09 -20.28
C ASP A 18 -34.65 -8.42 -19.52
N ALA A 19 -34.84 -9.56 -20.22
CA ALA A 19 -34.83 -10.90 -19.62
C ALA A 19 -33.46 -11.54 -19.56
N LEU A 20 -32.51 -11.13 -20.40
CA LEU A 20 -31.14 -11.66 -20.48
C LEU A 20 -30.15 -10.66 -19.90
N ASP A 21 -29.03 -11.19 -19.38
CA ASP A 21 -27.89 -10.31 -19.11
C ASP A 21 -27.38 -9.69 -20.42
N PRO A 22 -26.79 -8.48 -20.35
CA PRO A 22 -26.42 -7.71 -21.54
C PRO A 22 -25.43 -8.42 -22.47
N GLN A 23 -24.57 -9.28 -21.95
CA GLN A 23 -23.59 -10.01 -22.73
C GLN A 23 -24.28 -11.12 -23.56
N THR A 24 -25.13 -11.92 -22.93
CA THR A 24 -25.89 -12.99 -23.57
C THR A 24 -26.85 -12.42 -24.64
N ALA A 25 -27.49 -11.30 -24.36
CA ALA A 25 -28.35 -10.61 -25.33
C ALA A 25 -27.55 -10.14 -26.57
N ALA A 26 -26.36 -9.56 -26.35
CA ALA A 26 -25.49 -9.10 -27.42
C ALA A 26 -24.93 -10.26 -28.28
N GLU A 27 -24.58 -11.39 -27.66
CA GLU A 27 -24.13 -12.59 -28.35
C GLU A 27 -25.23 -13.21 -29.21
N GLN A 28 -26.45 -13.30 -28.69
CA GLN A 28 -27.61 -13.79 -29.46
C GLN A 28 -27.95 -12.87 -30.61
N TYR A 29 -27.96 -11.55 -30.40
CA TYR A 29 -28.18 -10.58 -31.48
C TYR A 29 -27.12 -10.68 -32.58
N THR A 30 -25.85 -10.78 -32.19
CA THR A 30 -24.73 -10.90 -33.14
C THR A 30 -24.84 -12.21 -33.95
N GLY A 31 -25.20 -13.31 -33.31
CA GLY A 31 -25.43 -14.60 -33.96
C GLY A 31 -26.60 -14.54 -34.95
N GLN A 32 -27.73 -13.95 -34.56
CA GLN A 32 -28.91 -13.78 -35.44
C GLN A 32 -28.61 -12.87 -36.63
N ARG A 33 -27.89 -11.76 -36.40
CA ARG A 33 -27.46 -10.85 -37.45
C ARG A 33 -26.57 -11.54 -38.51
N ALA A 34 -25.61 -12.39 -38.07
CA ALA A 34 -24.78 -13.15 -38.99
C ALA A 34 -25.61 -14.12 -39.88
N LEU A 35 -26.66 -14.69 -39.31
CA LEU A 35 -27.62 -15.54 -40.06
C LEU A 35 -28.44 -14.73 -41.05
N ASP A 36 -28.95 -13.53 -40.66
CA ASP A 36 -29.74 -12.65 -41.51
C ASP A 36 -28.87 -12.08 -42.64
N GLU A 37 -27.64 -11.71 -42.39
CA GLU A 37 -26.67 -11.30 -43.43
C GLU A 37 -26.39 -12.44 -44.43
N ALA A 38 -26.23 -13.67 -43.95
CA ALA A 38 -26.04 -14.83 -44.82
C ALA A 38 -27.24 -15.19 -45.69
N SER A 39 -28.46 -14.88 -45.21
CA SER A 39 -29.71 -15.06 -45.96
C SER A 39 -30.08 -13.87 -46.89
N GLY A 40 -29.31 -12.76 -46.81
CA GLY A 40 -29.58 -11.54 -47.57
C GLY A 40 -30.72 -10.69 -46.98
N GLU A 41 -31.12 -10.95 -45.72
CA GLU A 41 -32.06 -10.16 -44.96
C GLU A 41 -31.36 -9.08 -44.15
N PHE A 42 -31.75 -7.81 -44.33
CA PHE A 42 -31.14 -6.68 -43.61
C PHE A 42 -32.18 -5.95 -42.79
N LEU A 43 -31.80 -5.53 -41.57
CA LEU A 43 -32.56 -4.61 -40.76
C LEU A 43 -32.64 -3.24 -41.45
N ASP A 44 -33.80 -2.55 -41.34
CA ASP A 44 -33.80 -1.15 -41.73
C ASP A 44 -32.86 -0.32 -40.84
N PRO A 45 -32.27 0.78 -41.39
CA PRO A 45 -31.23 1.52 -40.67
C PRO A 45 -31.66 2.08 -39.31
N ASN A 46 -32.93 2.40 -39.10
CA ASN A 46 -33.41 2.93 -37.82
C ASN A 46 -33.54 1.83 -36.76
N THR A 47 -34.05 0.67 -37.16
CA THR A 47 -34.17 -0.50 -36.30
C THR A 47 -32.80 -1.06 -35.96
N GLU A 48 -31.87 -1.06 -36.92
CA GLU A 48 -30.49 -1.44 -36.67
C GLU A 48 -29.78 -0.48 -35.69
N ALA A 49 -29.93 0.83 -35.88
CA ALA A 49 -29.36 1.84 -34.99
C ALA A 49 -29.96 1.72 -33.56
N LEU A 50 -31.22 1.43 -33.43
CA LEU A 50 -31.91 1.26 -32.15
C LEU A 50 -31.49 -0.05 -31.47
N ALA A 51 -31.40 -1.15 -32.21
CA ALA A 51 -30.91 -2.42 -31.72
C ALA A 51 -29.42 -2.29 -31.25
N GLN A 52 -28.58 -1.65 -32.06
CA GLN A 52 -27.20 -1.35 -31.66
C GLN A 52 -27.12 -0.46 -30.41
N ALA A 53 -28.04 0.49 -30.21
CA ALA A 53 -28.12 1.31 -29.00
C ALA A 53 -28.56 0.51 -27.77
N LEU A 54 -29.50 -0.42 -27.94
CA LEU A 54 -30.00 -1.31 -26.86
C LEU A 54 -28.93 -2.33 -26.44
N PHE A 55 -28.22 -2.93 -27.42
CA PHE A 55 -27.20 -3.94 -27.17
C PHE A 55 -25.81 -3.34 -26.91
N LYS A 56 -25.61 -2.06 -27.22
CA LYS A 56 -24.46 -1.26 -26.77
C LYS A 56 -24.60 -0.78 -25.32
N ARG A 57 -25.56 -1.27 -24.55
CA ARG A 57 -25.49 -1.12 -23.09
C ARG A 57 -24.15 -1.73 -22.67
N GLU A 58 -23.17 -0.84 -22.45
CA GLU A 58 -21.87 -1.24 -21.93
C GLU A 58 -22.13 -2.05 -20.65
N VAL A 59 -21.66 -3.29 -20.65
CA VAL A 59 -21.72 -4.10 -19.42
C VAL A 59 -21.05 -3.26 -18.33
N PRO A 60 -21.75 -3.00 -17.22
CA PRO A 60 -21.19 -2.14 -16.19
C PRO A 60 -19.82 -2.67 -15.78
N ALA A 61 -18.82 -1.80 -15.76
CA ALA A 61 -17.49 -2.20 -15.38
C ALA A 61 -17.49 -2.84 -13.98
N THR A 62 -16.83 -3.97 -13.83
CA THR A 62 -16.71 -4.69 -12.56
C THR A 62 -15.47 -4.22 -11.79
N TRP A 63 -15.38 -4.55 -10.50
CA TRP A 63 -14.17 -4.33 -9.70
C TRP A 63 -12.92 -4.96 -10.33
N SER A 64 -13.08 -6.11 -10.98
CA SER A 64 -12.00 -6.81 -11.69
C SER A 64 -11.51 -6.03 -12.90
N ASP A 65 -12.41 -5.37 -13.62
CA ASP A 65 -12.06 -4.52 -14.75
C ASP A 65 -11.24 -3.32 -14.30
N LEU A 66 -11.57 -2.73 -13.15
CA LEU A 66 -10.79 -1.63 -12.58
C LEU A 66 -9.36 -2.06 -12.24
N ILE A 67 -9.19 -3.25 -11.67
CA ILE A 67 -7.86 -3.79 -11.37
C ILE A 67 -7.07 -3.96 -12.67
N ARG A 68 -7.65 -4.60 -13.68
CA ARG A 68 -7.02 -4.81 -15.00
C ARG A 68 -6.61 -3.48 -15.66
N GLU A 69 -7.49 -2.48 -15.59
CA GLU A 69 -7.19 -1.16 -16.15
C GLU A 69 -6.03 -0.47 -15.43
N VAL A 70 -5.99 -0.53 -14.11
CA VAL A 70 -4.86 0.05 -13.35
C VAL A 70 -3.54 -0.66 -13.68
N GLU A 71 -3.54 -1.96 -13.88
CA GLU A 71 -2.36 -2.72 -14.33
C GLU A 71 -1.94 -2.31 -15.74
N ARG A 72 -2.90 -2.16 -16.67
CA ARG A 72 -2.67 -1.67 -18.02
C ARG A 72 -2.04 -0.27 -18.05
N ILE A 73 -2.56 0.65 -17.22
CA ILE A 73 -2.00 2.01 -17.08
C ILE A 73 -0.56 1.95 -16.57
N ARG A 74 -0.27 1.09 -15.61
CA ARG A 74 1.08 0.93 -15.05
C ARG A 74 2.05 0.38 -16.09
N ALA A 75 1.65 -0.65 -16.84
CA ALA A 75 2.45 -1.24 -17.90
C ALA A 75 2.79 -0.19 -18.99
N ARG A 76 1.81 0.61 -19.44
CA ARG A 76 2.03 1.70 -20.40
C ARG A 76 3.04 2.75 -19.91
N LYS A 77 3.11 2.97 -18.59
CA LYS A 77 4.04 3.92 -17.96
C LYS A 77 5.36 3.26 -17.56
N SER A 78 5.62 2.04 -17.95
CA SER A 78 6.80 1.25 -17.54
C SER A 78 7.02 1.24 -16.02
N LEU A 79 5.92 1.28 -15.25
CA LEU A 79 5.96 1.18 -13.80
C LEU A 79 5.99 -0.29 -13.36
N PRO A 80 6.64 -0.61 -12.24
CA PRO A 80 6.63 -1.96 -11.69
C PRO A 80 5.20 -2.49 -11.51
N PRO A 81 4.97 -3.80 -11.62
CA PRO A 81 3.67 -4.42 -11.31
C PRO A 81 3.19 -4.05 -9.90
N LEU A 82 1.89 -4.12 -9.68
CA LEU A 82 1.33 -3.96 -8.35
C LEU A 82 1.82 -5.09 -7.44
N SER A 83 2.13 -4.75 -6.18
CA SER A 83 2.64 -5.75 -5.24
C SER A 83 1.57 -6.78 -4.86
N PHE A 84 1.99 -8.00 -4.51
CA PHE A 84 1.11 -9.03 -3.97
C PHE A 84 0.29 -8.52 -2.76
N SER A 85 0.91 -7.73 -1.89
CA SER A 85 0.23 -7.13 -0.74
C SER A 85 -0.89 -6.18 -1.16
N TRP A 86 -0.68 -5.41 -2.23
CA TRP A 86 -1.72 -4.54 -2.78
C TRP A 86 -2.91 -5.34 -3.31
N HIS A 87 -2.67 -6.36 -4.14
CA HIS A 87 -3.73 -7.23 -4.67
C HIS A 87 -4.52 -7.90 -3.56
N ARG A 88 -3.82 -8.44 -2.56
CA ARG A 88 -4.46 -9.04 -1.39
C ARG A 88 -5.36 -8.04 -0.66
N ASN A 89 -4.88 -6.84 -0.38
CA ASN A 89 -5.64 -5.84 0.38
C ASN A 89 -6.84 -5.32 -0.41
N VAL A 90 -6.69 -5.09 -1.71
CA VAL A 90 -7.80 -4.72 -2.59
C VAL A 90 -8.80 -5.86 -2.69
N GLY A 91 -8.35 -7.09 -2.89
CA GLY A 91 -9.25 -8.26 -2.93
C GLY A 91 -10.04 -8.46 -1.63
N ILE A 92 -9.42 -8.21 -0.46
CA ILE A 92 -10.14 -8.22 0.82
C ILE A 92 -11.18 -7.10 0.87
N ALA A 93 -10.83 -5.88 0.44
CA ALA A 93 -11.75 -4.76 0.44
C ALA A 93 -12.96 -5.01 -0.48
N ILE A 94 -12.73 -5.52 -1.70
CA ILE A 94 -13.78 -5.89 -2.64
C ILE A 94 -14.68 -7.00 -2.07
N LYS A 95 -14.07 -8.08 -1.55
CA LYS A 95 -14.84 -9.20 -0.97
C LYS A 95 -15.75 -8.78 0.19
N GLN A 96 -15.37 -7.74 0.92
CA GLN A 96 -16.13 -7.23 2.06
C GLN A 96 -17.05 -6.06 1.67
N CYS A 97 -16.98 -5.60 0.42
CA CYS A 97 -17.89 -4.60 -0.13
C CYS A 97 -19.22 -5.29 -0.45
N PRO A 98 -20.36 -4.84 0.12
CA PRO A 98 -21.63 -5.52 -0.02
C PRO A 98 -22.35 -5.21 -1.33
N PHE A 99 -21.78 -4.39 -2.20
CA PHE A 99 -22.39 -3.93 -3.45
C PHE A 99 -21.43 -4.08 -4.63
N GLU A 100 -22.00 -4.28 -5.80
CA GLU A 100 -21.25 -4.21 -7.06
C GLU A 100 -20.92 -2.76 -7.43
N LEU A 101 -19.95 -2.57 -8.31
CA LEU A 101 -19.50 -1.23 -8.69
C LEU A 101 -20.64 -0.34 -9.24
N ALA A 102 -21.54 -0.92 -10.01
CA ALA A 102 -22.71 -0.22 -10.56
C ALA A 102 -23.69 0.29 -9.49
N GLN A 103 -23.65 -0.29 -8.30
CA GLN A 103 -24.49 0.06 -7.14
C GLN A 103 -23.76 0.98 -6.15
N ALA A 104 -22.51 1.35 -6.45
CA ALA A 104 -21.70 2.18 -5.57
C ALA A 104 -22.21 3.62 -5.56
N THR A 105 -23.13 3.92 -4.65
CA THR A 105 -23.59 5.28 -4.36
C THR A 105 -22.99 5.79 -3.05
N PRO A 106 -22.97 7.11 -2.81
CA PRO A 106 -22.54 7.65 -1.51
C PRO A 106 -23.33 7.07 -0.33
N GLU A 107 -24.60 6.76 -0.52
CA GLU A 107 -25.50 6.16 0.47
C GLU A 107 -25.05 4.72 0.80
N ALA A 108 -24.88 3.88 -0.22
CA ALA A 108 -24.44 2.50 -0.07
C ALA A 108 -23.04 2.43 0.60
N ILE A 109 -22.16 3.39 0.32
CA ILE A 109 -20.85 3.48 0.94
C ILE A 109 -20.98 3.86 2.42
N ARG A 110 -21.86 4.79 2.79
CA ARG A 110 -22.11 5.14 4.20
C ARG A 110 -22.66 3.94 4.97
N GLU A 111 -23.66 3.24 4.43
CA GLU A 111 -24.19 2.02 5.05
C GLU A 111 -23.13 0.95 5.24
N TRP A 112 -22.22 0.78 4.27
CA TRP A 112 -21.11 -0.14 4.43
C TRP A 112 -20.12 0.29 5.52
N ILE A 113 -19.85 1.58 5.65
CA ILE A 113 -19.01 2.14 6.73
C ILE A 113 -19.65 1.84 8.08
N ASP A 114 -20.94 2.07 8.24
CA ASP A 114 -21.68 1.80 9.47
C ASP A 114 -21.63 0.31 9.83
N GLN A 115 -21.87 -0.59 8.87
CA GLN A 115 -21.74 -2.04 9.05
C GLN A 115 -20.34 -2.46 9.48
N MET A 116 -19.29 -1.84 8.93
CA MET A 116 -17.92 -2.10 9.33
C MET A 116 -17.64 -1.61 10.76
N GLN A 117 -18.20 -0.48 11.18
CA GLN A 117 -18.11 0.04 12.55
C GLN A 117 -18.83 -0.90 13.54
N ASP A 118 -20.04 -1.31 13.22
CA ASP A 118 -20.82 -2.25 14.04
C ASP A 118 -20.14 -3.61 14.18
N SER A 119 -19.38 -4.03 13.17
CA SER A 119 -18.55 -5.24 13.23
C SER A 119 -17.28 -5.08 14.08
N GLY A 120 -17.05 -3.92 14.68
CA GLY A 120 -15.91 -3.63 15.56
C GLY A 120 -14.60 -3.31 14.81
N LEU A 121 -14.65 -2.99 13.52
CA LEU A 121 -13.45 -2.55 12.79
C LEU A 121 -13.04 -1.14 13.21
N THR A 122 -11.72 -0.94 13.36
CA THR A 122 -11.20 0.40 13.67
C THR A 122 -11.39 1.35 12.48
N GLY A 123 -11.64 2.62 12.75
CA GLY A 123 -11.79 3.67 11.73
C GLY A 123 -10.61 3.71 10.74
N ARG A 124 -9.38 3.44 11.20
CA ARG A 124 -8.20 3.32 10.32
C ARG A 124 -8.33 2.17 9.32
N THR A 125 -8.85 1.02 9.75
CA THR A 125 -9.07 -0.13 8.87
C THR A 125 -10.14 0.18 7.84
N ILE A 126 -11.23 0.81 8.27
CA ILE A 126 -12.34 1.26 7.41
C ILE A 126 -11.80 2.25 6.37
N ASN A 127 -11.12 3.31 6.80
CA ASN A 127 -10.53 4.32 5.92
C ASN A 127 -9.55 3.71 4.91
N SER A 128 -8.77 2.71 5.32
CA SER A 128 -7.84 2.01 4.42
C SER A 128 -8.59 1.28 3.31
N LYS A 129 -9.68 0.57 3.62
CA LYS A 129 -10.48 -0.15 2.62
C LYS A 129 -11.16 0.81 1.65
N CYS A 130 -11.83 1.82 2.16
CA CYS A 130 -12.50 2.83 1.34
C CYS A 130 -11.51 3.59 0.46
N SER A 131 -10.34 3.97 0.99
CA SER A 131 -9.28 4.64 0.22
C SER A 131 -8.70 3.76 -0.90
N LEU A 132 -8.60 2.44 -0.70
CA LEU A 132 -8.18 1.51 -1.74
C LEU A 132 -9.16 1.48 -2.91
N LEU A 133 -10.47 1.32 -2.63
CA LEU A 133 -11.52 1.29 -3.65
C LEU A 133 -11.69 2.67 -4.31
N SER A 134 -11.71 3.74 -3.54
CA SER A 134 -11.71 5.12 -4.05
C SER A 134 -10.54 5.37 -5.02
N GLY A 135 -9.36 4.90 -4.66
CA GLY A 135 -8.17 5.02 -5.50
C GLY A 135 -8.27 4.26 -6.82
N LEU A 136 -8.93 3.09 -6.84
CA LEU A 136 -9.23 2.35 -8.07
C LEU A 136 -10.20 3.13 -8.95
N VAL A 137 -11.34 3.54 -8.40
CA VAL A 137 -12.37 4.31 -9.12
C VAL A 137 -11.76 5.59 -9.71
N SER A 138 -11.04 6.39 -8.92
CA SER A 138 -10.42 7.63 -9.39
C SER A 138 -9.45 7.43 -10.55
N LYS A 139 -8.67 6.34 -10.55
CA LYS A 139 -7.75 6.03 -11.64
C LYS A 139 -8.49 5.62 -12.91
N CYS A 140 -9.57 4.85 -12.78
CA CYS A 140 -10.36 4.37 -13.90
C CYS A 140 -11.27 5.47 -14.49
N MET A 141 -11.74 6.41 -13.69
CA MET A 141 -12.38 7.64 -14.18
C MET A 141 -11.39 8.45 -15.04
N LYS A 142 -10.16 8.66 -14.54
CA LYS A 142 -9.12 9.39 -15.29
C LYS A 142 -8.66 8.69 -16.56
N SER A 143 -8.79 7.38 -16.66
CA SER A 143 -8.44 6.63 -17.89
C SER A 143 -9.60 6.58 -18.89
N GLY A 144 -10.79 6.99 -18.49
CA GLY A 144 -11.99 6.95 -19.31
C GLY A 144 -12.70 5.60 -19.31
N LEU A 145 -12.32 4.64 -18.45
CA LEU A 145 -13.06 3.39 -18.29
C LEU A 145 -14.43 3.63 -17.63
N LEU A 146 -14.53 4.61 -16.73
CA LEU A 146 -15.75 4.97 -16.01
C LEU A 146 -16.23 6.36 -16.47
N ARG A 147 -16.57 6.50 -17.77
CA ARG A 147 -16.96 7.78 -18.37
C ARG A 147 -18.31 8.29 -17.84
N ASP A 148 -19.19 7.37 -17.46
CA ASP A 148 -20.56 7.68 -17.01
C ASP A 148 -20.62 8.15 -15.56
N LEU A 149 -19.53 7.98 -14.80
CA LEU A 149 -19.42 8.51 -13.45
C LEU A 149 -18.97 9.98 -13.48
N SER A 150 -19.87 10.88 -13.13
CA SER A 150 -19.56 12.32 -12.99
C SER A 150 -18.62 12.59 -11.82
N MET A 151 -18.68 11.78 -10.76
CA MET A 151 -17.83 11.90 -9.57
C MET A 151 -17.55 10.52 -8.95
N ASN A 152 -16.44 10.44 -8.23
CA ASN A 152 -16.12 9.23 -7.47
C ASN A 152 -17.12 9.10 -6.30
N PRO A 153 -17.89 8.00 -6.20
CA PRO A 153 -18.90 7.84 -5.15
C PRO A 153 -18.34 7.77 -3.73
N PHE A 154 -17.04 7.48 -3.59
CA PHE A 154 -16.33 7.50 -2.31
C PHE A 154 -15.94 8.93 -1.87
N ASN A 155 -16.07 9.95 -2.73
CA ASN A 155 -15.84 11.33 -2.33
C ASN A 155 -16.99 11.81 -1.44
N GLY A 156 -16.64 12.36 -0.28
CA GLY A 156 -17.63 12.87 0.68
C GLY A 156 -18.26 11.79 1.58
N ALA A 157 -17.79 10.56 1.51
CA ALA A 157 -18.04 9.61 2.59
C ALA A 157 -17.20 10.08 3.80
N ASP A 158 -17.84 10.70 4.78
CA ASP A 158 -17.21 11.13 6.03
C ASP A 158 -16.79 9.88 6.80
N TYR A 159 -15.51 9.59 6.69
CA TYR A 159 -14.90 8.60 7.57
C TYR A 159 -14.75 9.25 8.93
N THR A 160 -15.48 8.77 9.91
CA THR A 160 -15.18 9.16 11.28
C THR A 160 -13.71 8.84 11.55
N ALA A 161 -12.94 9.87 11.83
CA ALA A 161 -11.58 9.73 12.30
C ALA A 161 -11.66 8.90 13.59
N GLY A 162 -11.43 7.59 13.46
CA GLY A 162 -11.26 6.75 14.64
C GLY A 162 -10.15 7.37 15.46
N GLU A 163 -10.20 7.19 16.77
CA GLU A 163 -9.15 7.60 17.68
C GLU A 163 -7.80 7.29 17.08
N ALA A 164 -6.90 8.27 17.04
CA ALA A 164 -5.56 8.10 16.53
C ALA A 164 -4.96 6.89 17.24
N ASN A 165 -4.71 5.78 16.53
CA ASN A 165 -4.07 4.63 17.12
C ASN A 165 -2.79 5.12 17.78
N HIS A 166 -2.72 5.03 19.09
CA HIS A 166 -1.54 5.38 19.85
C HIS A 166 -0.41 4.45 19.38
N ILE A 167 0.49 4.97 18.57
CA ILE A 167 1.65 4.21 18.13
C ILE A 167 2.56 4.09 19.35
N TYR A 168 2.75 2.86 19.81
CA TYR A 168 3.58 2.60 20.96
C TYR A 168 5.03 3.03 20.69
N THR A 169 5.56 3.88 21.56
CA THR A 169 6.96 4.33 21.55
C THR A 169 7.74 3.50 22.56
N ALA A 170 8.83 2.88 22.13
CA ALA A 170 9.69 2.11 23.04
C ALA A 170 10.28 3.02 24.12
N ILE A 171 10.18 2.58 25.36
CA ILE A 171 10.69 3.26 26.57
C ILE A 171 11.83 2.46 27.19
N GLU A 172 12.50 3.00 28.21
CA GLU A 172 13.65 2.37 28.87
C GLU A 172 13.42 0.91 29.25
N SER A 173 12.28 0.60 29.89
CA SER A 173 11.97 -0.78 30.30
C SER A 173 11.94 -1.75 29.13
N ASP A 174 11.46 -1.31 27.95
CA ASP A 174 11.42 -2.16 26.75
C ASP A 174 12.83 -2.50 26.24
N TYR A 175 13.78 -1.56 26.35
CA TYR A 175 15.20 -1.83 26.01
C TYR A 175 15.83 -2.78 27.04
N ARG A 176 15.54 -2.62 28.32
CA ARG A 176 16.01 -3.53 29.38
C ARG A 176 15.42 -4.95 29.18
N ASP A 177 14.14 -5.06 28.89
CA ASP A 177 13.53 -6.36 28.61
C ASP A 177 14.03 -6.96 27.30
N LEU A 178 14.34 -6.13 26.30
CA LEU A 178 14.98 -6.57 25.05
C LEU A 178 16.34 -7.20 25.33
N SER A 179 17.13 -6.72 26.29
CA SER A 179 18.41 -7.29 26.66
C SER A 179 18.34 -8.79 26.99
N LEU A 180 17.23 -9.21 27.63
CA LEU A 180 16.97 -10.62 27.98
C LEU A 180 16.55 -11.47 26.76
N LEU A 181 16.09 -10.81 25.71
CA LEU A 181 15.68 -11.47 24.45
C LEU A 181 16.84 -11.59 23.47
N LEU A 182 17.77 -10.62 23.42
CA LEU A 182 18.84 -10.57 22.42
C LEU A 182 19.63 -11.88 22.32
N PRO A 183 20.06 -12.54 23.43
CA PRO A 183 20.79 -13.81 23.38
C PRO A 183 19.99 -14.97 22.78
N LYS A 184 18.67 -14.85 22.72
CA LYS A 184 17.75 -15.88 22.20
C LYS A 184 17.40 -15.69 20.73
N LEU A 185 17.88 -14.60 20.12
CA LEU A 185 17.67 -14.30 18.71
C LEU A 185 18.78 -14.94 17.86
N LEU A 186 18.39 -15.46 16.71
CA LEU A 186 19.35 -15.82 15.68
C LEU A 186 19.94 -14.55 15.06
N ASP A 187 21.20 -14.58 14.58
CA ASP A 187 21.89 -13.42 13.98
C ASP A 187 21.03 -12.73 12.92
N ARG A 188 20.33 -13.50 12.08
CA ARG A 188 19.41 -12.99 11.05
C ARG A 188 18.19 -12.22 11.60
N GLN A 189 17.93 -12.29 12.90
CA GLN A 189 16.90 -11.54 13.62
C GLN A 189 17.54 -10.47 14.50
N LEU A 190 18.62 -10.81 15.17
CA LEU A 190 19.37 -9.95 16.11
C LEU A 190 19.87 -8.68 15.41
N ILE A 191 20.59 -8.84 14.29
CA ILE A 191 21.21 -7.71 13.59
C ILE A 191 20.16 -6.71 13.09
N PRO A 192 19.07 -7.11 12.40
CA PRO A 192 18.00 -6.19 12.05
C PRO A 192 17.36 -5.48 13.23
N VAL A 193 17.16 -6.15 14.36
CA VAL A 193 16.63 -5.54 15.58
C VAL A 193 17.57 -4.48 16.11
N LEU A 194 18.87 -4.78 16.21
CA LEU A 194 19.86 -3.81 16.69
C LEU A 194 19.98 -2.61 15.77
N ILE A 195 19.98 -2.80 14.44
CA ILE A 195 19.98 -1.66 13.49
C ILE A 195 18.75 -0.77 13.72
N GLN A 196 17.57 -1.35 13.99
CA GLN A 196 16.38 -0.57 14.28
C GLN A 196 16.44 0.14 15.63
N VAL A 197 16.96 -0.53 16.65
CA VAL A 197 17.13 0.00 18.00
C VAL A 197 18.04 1.23 17.99
N TYR A 198 19.16 1.17 17.27
CA TYR A 198 20.14 2.26 17.25
C TYR A 198 19.89 3.33 16.18
N CYS A 199 19.30 2.93 15.04
CA CYS A 199 19.20 3.83 13.88
C CYS A 199 17.76 4.15 13.51
N GLY A 200 16.76 3.54 14.16
CA GLY A 200 15.35 3.81 13.88
C GLY A 200 14.90 3.50 12.45
N THR A 201 15.61 2.64 11.73
CA THR A 201 15.28 2.25 10.36
C THR A 201 13.94 1.54 10.26
N ARG A 202 13.31 1.56 9.09
CA ARG A 202 12.18 0.66 8.84
C ARG A 202 12.71 -0.76 8.67
N ILE A 203 11.98 -1.76 9.16
CA ILE A 203 12.40 -3.16 9.02
C ILE A 203 12.61 -3.57 7.56
N SER A 204 11.82 -3.05 6.62
CA SER A 204 11.98 -3.27 5.20
C SER A 204 13.28 -2.67 4.64
N GLU A 205 13.76 -1.57 5.22
CA GLU A 205 15.01 -0.94 4.83
C GLU A 205 16.21 -1.82 5.17
N VAL A 206 16.17 -2.57 6.26
CA VAL A 206 17.22 -3.52 6.65
C VAL A 206 17.11 -4.85 5.91
N ARG A 207 15.90 -5.44 5.88
CA ARG A 207 15.68 -6.77 5.32
C ARG A 207 15.93 -6.88 3.81
N ASN A 208 15.91 -5.77 3.12
CA ASN A 208 16.18 -5.73 1.68
C ASN A 208 17.65 -5.37 1.39
N ARG A 209 18.53 -5.44 2.39
CA ARG A 209 19.97 -5.16 2.22
C ARG A 209 20.74 -6.43 1.90
N ARG A 210 21.73 -6.28 1.05
CA ARG A 210 22.73 -7.27 0.70
C ARG A 210 24.09 -6.86 1.27
N SER A 211 25.09 -7.71 1.17
CA SER A 211 26.46 -7.39 1.64
C SER A 211 27.00 -6.09 1.05
N GLU A 212 26.74 -5.84 -0.24
CA GLU A 212 27.20 -4.65 -0.95
C GLU A 212 26.57 -3.33 -0.46
N ASP A 213 25.47 -3.41 0.29
CA ASP A 213 24.84 -2.23 0.88
C ASP A 213 25.50 -1.80 2.20
N PHE A 214 26.46 -2.57 2.72
CA PHE A 214 27.18 -2.29 3.96
C PHE A 214 28.65 -2.01 3.67
N ASP A 215 29.10 -0.82 4.05
CA ASP A 215 30.53 -0.53 4.15
C ASP A 215 30.98 -0.76 5.61
N LEU A 216 31.63 -1.88 5.83
CA LEU A 216 32.08 -2.31 7.17
C LEU A 216 33.36 -1.62 7.64
N GLU A 217 34.09 -0.94 6.76
CA GLU A 217 35.27 -0.12 7.11
C GLU A 217 34.80 1.22 7.68
N SER A 218 33.93 1.94 6.97
CA SER A 218 33.34 3.19 7.45
C SER A 218 32.23 2.95 8.47
N GLY A 219 31.74 1.72 8.62
CA GLY A 219 30.62 1.37 9.50
C GLY A 219 29.32 2.03 9.08
N THR A 220 28.96 1.91 7.81
CA THR A 220 27.74 2.51 7.28
C THR A 220 26.86 1.52 6.53
N MET A 221 25.57 1.86 6.40
CA MET A 221 24.59 1.12 5.61
C MET A 221 23.90 2.07 4.62
N GLN A 222 23.77 1.64 3.38
CA GLN A 222 23.07 2.42 2.35
C GLN A 222 21.63 1.98 2.18
N VAL A 223 20.68 2.94 2.17
CA VAL A 223 19.28 2.74 1.79
C VAL A 223 19.10 3.27 0.38
N THR A 224 18.89 2.38 -0.59
CA THR A 224 18.87 2.69 -2.02
C THR A 224 17.45 2.86 -2.58
N VAL A 225 17.32 3.40 -3.79
CA VAL A 225 16.03 3.70 -4.46
C VAL A 225 15.09 2.48 -4.54
N GLY A 226 15.62 1.28 -4.77
CA GLY A 226 14.80 0.06 -4.92
C GLY A 226 14.15 -0.44 -3.63
N THR A 227 14.59 0.04 -2.47
CA THR A 227 14.17 -0.41 -1.14
C THR A 227 13.62 0.71 -0.28
N ALA A 228 13.92 1.96 -0.64
CA ALA A 228 13.34 3.14 -0.02
C ALA A 228 11.86 3.29 -0.40
N LYS A 229 11.02 3.68 0.55
CA LYS A 229 9.59 3.94 0.31
C LYS A 229 9.38 5.06 -0.73
N ASN A 230 10.28 6.02 -0.78
CA ASN A 230 10.31 7.15 -1.72
C ASN A 230 11.75 7.64 -1.92
N LYS A 231 11.99 8.51 -2.91
CA LYS A 231 13.32 9.08 -3.19
C LYS A 231 13.94 9.81 -1.98
N ALA A 232 13.12 10.46 -1.16
CA ALA A 232 13.60 11.17 0.04
C ALA A 232 14.11 10.22 1.16
N SER A 233 13.82 8.93 1.07
CA SER A 233 14.31 7.92 2.02
C SER A 233 15.68 7.34 1.65
N VAL A 234 16.25 7.69 0.49
CA VAL A 234 17.59 7.28 0.08
C VAL A 234 18.61 8.01 0.92
N ARG A 235 19.49 7.27 1.60
CA ARG A 235 20.47 7.85 2.53
C ARG A 235 21.51 6.84 2.96
N THR A 236 22.63 7.32 3.48
CA THR A 236 23.64 6.54 4.18
C THR A 236 23.43 6.66 5.69
N ILE A 237 23.42 5.55 6.39
CA ILE A 237 23.14 5.45 7.82
C ILE A 237 24.41 5.00 8.54
N PRO A 238 24.91 5.72 9.56
CA PRO A 238 26.00 5.25 10.38
C PRO A 238 25.52 4.11 11.29
N LEU A 239 26.37 3.10 11.46
CA LEU A 239 26.11 1.96 12.32
C LEU A 239 26.99 2.01 13.58
N PRO A 240 26.47 1.62 14.76
CA PRO A 240 27.29 1.41 15.94
C PRO A 240 28.33 0.29 15.73
N LEU A 241 29.50 0.40 16.36
CA LEU A 241 30.59 -0.57 16.23
C LEU A 241 30.12 -2.00 16.53
N LYS A 242 29.30 -2.19 17.57
CA LYS A 242 28.77 -3.51 17.94
C LYS A 242 27.97 -4.17 16.80
N VAL A 243 27.23 -3.38 16.03
CA VAL A 243 26.48 -3.88 14.86
C VAL A 243 27.42 -4.22 13.72
N VAL A 244 28.44 -3.40 13.49
CA VAL A 244 29.50 -3.66 12.49
C VAL A 244 30.24 -4.98 12.78
N GLU A 245 30.61 -5.24 14.03
CA GLU A 245 31.29 -6.49 14.43
C GLU A 245 30.41 -7.73 14.21
N LEU A 246 29.08 -7.62 14.42
CA LEU A 246 28.16 -8.70 14.10
C LEU A 246 28.03 -8.90 12.59
N LEU A 247 27.97 -7.82 11.82
CA LEU A 247 27.86 -7.88 10.35
C LEU A 247 29.11 -8.50 9.71
N LYS A 248 30.31 -8.27 10.23
CA LYS A 248 31.56 -8.90 9.75
C LYS A 248 31.50 -10.43 9.80
N LYS A 249 30.71 -10.99 10.71
CA LYS A 249 30.56 -12.44 10.92
C LYS A 249 29.28 -13.00 10.31
N PHE A 250 28.42 -12.15 9.78
CA PHE A 250 27.08 -12.56 9.31
C PHE A 250 27.15 -13.20 7.92
N PRO A 251 26.62 -14.42 7.76
CA PRO A 251 26.52 -15.08 6.46
C PRO A 251 25.33 -14.53 5.67
N PHE A 252 25.58 -13.52 4.85
CA PHE A 252 24.53 -12.80 4.10
C PHE A 252 23.70 -13.71 3.15
N GLU A 253 24.29 -14.81 2.68
CA GLU A 253 23.60 -15.80 1.85
C GLU A 253 22.42 -16.46 2.55
N LYS A 254 22.40 -16.50 3.88
CA LYS A 254 21.28 -17.03 4.68
C LYS A 254 20.08 -16.08 4.75
N GLY A 255 20.26 -14.84 4.30
CA GLY A 255 19.22 -13.80 4.31
C GLY A 255 18.74 -13.42 5.72
N TRP A 256 17.92 -12.41 5.76
CA TRP A 256 17.37 -11.85 7.01
C TRP A 256 16.11 -12.58 7.48
N GLY A 257 15.85 -12.54 8.77
CA GLY A 257 14.57 -12.96 9.35
C GLY A 257 13.38 -12.14 8.84
N THR A 258 12.17 -12.72 8.80
CA THR A 258 10.98 -11.98 8.38
C THR A 258 10.54 -10.96 9.43
N ALA A 259 9.91 -9.86 9.00
CA ALA A 259 9.35 -8.87 9.92
C ALA A 259 8.35 -9.49 10.90
N SER A 260 7.55 -10.45 10.44
CA SER A 260 6.60 -11.18 11.30
C SER A 260 7.30 -11.99 12.37
N GLN A 261 8.36 -12.73 12.01
CA GLN A 261 9.13 -13.51 12.99
C GLN A 261 9.77 -12.61 14.05
N ILE A 262 10.33 -11.48 13.65
CA ILE A 262 10.92 -10.50 14.57
C ILE A 262 9.84 -9.91 15.48
N ASN A 263 8.72 -9.46 14.92
CA ASN A 263 7.63 -8.87 15.71
C ASN A 263 6.98 -9.88 16.69
N ILE A 264 6.87 -11.16 16.31
CA ILE A 264 6.40 -12.20 17.25
C ILE A 264 7.32 -12.27 18.47
N ARG A 265 8.65 -12.21 18.25
CA ARG A 265 9.63 -12.20 19.37
C ARG A 265 9.52 -10.94 20.22
N LEU A 266 9.38 -9.77 19.61
CA LEU A 266 9.20 -8.51 20.34
C LEU A 266 7.90 -8.50 21.15
N LYS A 267 6.81 -9.01 20.61
CA LYS A 267 5.53 -9.12 21.28
C LYS A 267 5.52 -10.09 22.47
N SER A 268 6.49 -11.01 22.55
CA SER A 268 6.66 -11.83 23.76
C SER A 268 7.23 -11.04 24.96
N ILE A 269 7.81 -9.86 24.72
CA ILE A 269 8.19 -8.91 25.76
C ILE A 269 6.95 -8.11 26.18
N LYS A 270 6.30 -7.48 25.18
CA LYS A 270 5.12 -6.64 25.39
C LYS A 270 4.24 -6.65 24.12
N PRO A 271 2.91 -6.86 24.23
CA PRO A 271 2.00 -7.01 23.08
C PRO A 271 2.07 -5.85 22.07
N GLU A 272 2.28 -4.62 22.55
CA GLU A 272 2.35 -3.41 21.75
C GLU A 272 3.72 -3.19 21.08
N LEU A 273 4.77 -3.89 21.57
CA LEU A 273 6.13 -3.69 21.12
C LEU A 273 6.32 -4.29 19.72
N THR A 274 6.80 -3.45 18.82
CA THR A 274 7.10 -3.81 17.44
C THR A 274 8.41 -3.19 17.01
N THR A 275 8.94 -3.62 15.87
CA THR A 275 10.12 -3.00 15.26
C THR A 275 9.91 -1.49 15.01
N HIS A 276 8.67 -1.04 14.80
CA HIS A 276 8.36 0.37 14.58
C HIS A 276 8.43 1.20 15.87
N SER A 277 8.22 0.56 17.03
CA SER A 277 8.28 1.21 18.34
C SER A 277 9.67 1.79 18.63
N PHE A 278 10.73 1.12 18.22
CA PHE A 278 12.12 1.62 18.37
C PHE A 278 12.39 2.84 17.48
N ARG A 279 11.77 2.90 16.30
CA ARG A 279 11.88 4.08 15.45
C ARG A 279 11.28 5.32 16.11
N HIS A 280 10.14 5.18 16.80
CA HIS A 280 9.59 6.26 17.62
C HIS A 280 10.47 6.53 18.85
N GLY A 281 11.04 5.47 19.43
CA GLY A 281 12.00 5.58 20.54
C GLY A 281 13.21 6.44 20.18
N ILE A 282 13.81 6.26 19.00
CA ILE A 282 14.94 7.11 18.53
C ILE A 282 14.52 8.58 18.41
N THR A 283 13.32 8.86 17.94
CA THR A 283 12.81 10.25 17.89
C THR A 283 12.72 10.87 19.28
N ASP A 284 12.18 10.11 20.23
CA ASP A 284 12.00 10.57 21.61
C ASP A 284 13.35 10.70 22.34
N LEU A 285 14.25 9.72 22.18
CA LEU A 285 15.60 9.77 22.72
C LEU A 285 16.42 10.93 22.13
N GLY A 286 16.29 11.20 20.84
CA GLY A 286 16.91 12.34 20.20
C GLY A 286 16.49 13.65 20.86
N ARG A 287 15.21 13.85 21.11
CA ARG A 287 14.68 15.02 21.84
C ARG A 287 15.22 15.12 23.26
N ARG A 288 15.21 14.03 24.02
CA ARG A 288 15.70 13.99 25.41
C ARG A 288 17.21 14.24 25.53
N ASN A 289 17.97 13.90 24.50
CA ASN A 289 19.42 14.12 24.44
C ASN A 289 19.83 15.39 23.70
N ASN A 290 18.86 16.32 23.41
CA ASN A 290 19.09 17.55 22.69
C ASN A 290 19.80 17.38 21.33
N VAL A 291 19.55 16.25 20.65
CA VAL A 291 20.01 16.03 19.26
C VAL A 291 19.19 16.93 18.34
N ASP A 292 19.87 17.62 17.43
CA ASP A 292 19.19 18.43 16.42
C ASP A 292 18.11 17.60 15.69
N PRO A 293 16.84 18.04 15.67
CA PRO A 293 15.77 17.34 14.99
C PRO A 293 16.09 17.03 13.52
N ALA A 294 16.84 17.89 12.83
CA ALA A 294 17.23 17.65 11.44
C ALA A 294 18.15 16.43 11.30
N HIS A 295 19.05 16.16 12.24
CA HIS A 295 19.87 14.94 12.25
C HIS A 295 19.02 13.70 12.47
N VAL A 296 18.05 13.76 13.39
CA VAL A 296 17.13 12.64 13.64
C VAL A 296 16.26 12.36 12.42
N GLU A 297 15.70 13.39 11.79
CA GLU A 297 14.88 13.25 10.57
C GLU A 297 15.71 12.71 9.40
N ALA A 298 16.93 13.18 9.23
CA ALA A 298 17.87 12.65 8.22
C ALA A 298 18.17 11.18 8.44
N LEU A 299 18.51 10.78 9.68
CA LEU A 299 18.69 9.38 10.04
C LEU A 299 17.47 8.52 9.71
N LEU A 300 16.28 8.99 10.06
CA LEU A 300 15.03 8.30 9.85
C LEU A 300 14.55 8.31 8.39
N GLY A 301 15.07 9.19 7.54
CA GLY A 301 14.63 9.38 6.15
C GLY A 301 13.20 9.91 6.09
N HIS A 302 12.89 10.88 6.94
CA HIS A 302 11.67 11.67 6.85
C HIS A 302 11.85 12.79 5.81
N ARG A 303 10.75 13.28 5.23
CA ARG A 303 10.79 14.53 4.47
C ARG A 303 11.02 15.65 5.47
N LEU A 304 12.05 16.46 5.21
CA LEU A 304 12.27 17.67 5.97
C LEU A 304 11.06 18.61 5.79
N SER A 305 10.70 19.36 6.83
CA SER A 305 9.64 20.36 6.75
C SER A 305 9.99 21.44 5.71
N VAL A 306 8.98 22.12 5.17
CA VAL A 306 9.15 23.14 4.10
C VAL A 306 10.15 24.23 4.48
N SER A 307 10.29 24.55 5.78
CA SER A 307 11.25 25.52 6.31
C SER A 307 12.73 25.09 6.22
N GLN A 308 12.98 23.79 5.92
CA GLN A 308 14.33 23.21 5.78
C GLN A 308 14.66 22.82 4.34
N MET A 309 13.99 23.45 3.36
CA MET A 309 14.19 23.16 1.93
C MET A 309 15.62 23.43 1.42
N SER A 310 16.42 24.22 2.11
CA SER A 310 17.84 24.41 1.81
C SER A 310 18.65 23.09 1.84
N ASN A 311 18.17 22.08 2.57
CA ASN A 311 18.83 20.78 2.68
C ASN A 311 18.40 19.80 1.57
N VAL A 312 17.41 20.14 0.74
CA VAL A 312 16.93 19.30 -0.38
C VAL A 312 17.92 19.26 -1.54
N TYR A 313 18.81 20.23 -1.62
CA TYR A 313 19.84 20.36 -2.68
C TYR A 313 21.21 19.79 -2.29
N GLY A 314 21.38 19.29 -1.05
CA GLY A 314 22.61 18.66 -0.60
C GLY A 314 22.60 17.12 -0.76
N GLN A 315 23.79 16.52 -0.69
CA GLN A 315 23.97 15.04 -0.69
C GLN A 315 23.53 14.36 0.62
N GLY A 316 22.78 15.07 1.49
CA GLY A 316 22.47 14.64 2.85
C GLY A 316 23.58 14.96 3.85
N TYR A 317 23.39 14.53 5.10
CA TYR A 317 24.42 14.68 6.13
C TYR A 317 25.49 13.63 5.97
N ASP A 318 26.75 14.03 6.20
CA ASP A 318 27.86 13.11 6.35
C ASP A 318 27.56 12.09 7.47
N PRO A 319 27.76 10.78 7.26
CA PRO A 319 27.52 9.76 8.28
C PRO A 319 28.28 10.01 9.59
N GLU A 320 29.46 10.60 9.55
CA GLU A 320 30.24 10.93 10.76
C GLU A 320 29.59 12.06 11.57
N VAL A 321 28.98 13.04 10.92
CA VAL A 321 28.19 14.08 11.60
C VAL A 321 27.00 13.43 12.33
N LEU A 322 26.29 12.54 11.68
CA LEU A 322 25.18 11.79 12.29
C LEU A 322 25.67 10.89 13.42
N ARG A 323 26.79 10.18 13.25
CA ARG A 323 27.42 9.33 14.28
C ARG A 323 27.73 10.13 15.54
N LYS A 324 28.37 11.29 15.36
CA LYS A 324 28.69 12.20 16.47
C LYS A 324 27.42 12.70 17.17
N ALA A 325 26.44 13.15 16.41
CA ALA A 325 25.18 13.64 16.94
C ALA A 325 24.42 12.57 17.76
N LEU A 326 24.46 11.31 17.32
CA LEU A 326 23.75 10.21 17.97
C LEU A 326 24.56 9.51 19.07
N SER A 327 25.78 9.89 19.30
CA SER A 327 26.68 9.21 20.25
C SER A 327 26.14 9.17 21.69
N THR A 328 25.44 10.20 22.13
CA THR A 328 24.78 10.25 23.45
C THR A 328 23.58 9.31 23.52
N VAL A 329 22.76 9.29 22.48
CA VAL A 329 21.63 8.38 22.37
C VAL A 329 22.09 6.93 22.38
N TRP A 330 23.11 6.59 21.61
CA TRP A 330 23.65 5.24 21.54
C TRP A 330 24.26 4.77 22.87
N ARG A 331 25.00 5.65 23.57
CA ARG A 331 25.51 5.35 24.93
C ARG A 331 24.36 5.07 25.91
N GLN A 332 23.29 5.84 25.84
CA GLN A 332 22.12 5.61 26.68
C GLN A 332 21.45 4.26 26.37
N ILE A 333 21.27 3.93 25.09
CA ILE A 333 20.74 2.62 24.67
C ILE A 333 21.68 1.50 25.17
N ASP A 334 22.98 1.66 25.03
CA ASP A 334 23.98 0.69 25.52
C ASP A 334 23.84 0.44 27.01
N SER A 335 23.63 1.49 27.82
CA SER A 335 23.44 1.37 29.27
C SER A 335 22.17 0.59 29.66
N TRP A 336 21.18 0.52 28.77
CA TRP A 336 19.97 -0.24 29.00
C TRP A 336 20.01 -1.68 28.48
N LEU A 337 20.77 -1.89 27.41
CA LEU A 337 20.86 -3.21 26.76
C LEU A 337 21.93 -4.13 27.33
N PHE A 338 22.99 -3.57 27.95
CA PHE A 338 24.19 -4.34 28.29
C PHE A 338 24.70 -4.07 29.73
N CYS A 339 23.84 -3.46 30.58
CA CYS A 339 24.11 -3.28 32.02
C CYS A 339 23.52 -4.39 32.88
#